data_958e1b238a80dcea3638f9ae265a26ef
#
_entry.id   958e1b238a80dcea3638f9ae265a26ef
#
_cell.length_a   1.000
_cell.length_b   1.000
_cell.length_c   1.000
_cell.angle_alpha   90.00
_cell.angle_beta   90.00
_cell.angle_gamma   90.00
#
_symmetry.space_group_name_H-M   'P 1'
#
loop_
_entity.id
_entity.type
_entity.pdbx_description
1 polymer ?
#
loop_
_entity_poly.entity_id
_entity_poly.type
_entity_poly.pdbx_seq_one_letter_code
_entity_poly.pdbx_strand_id
1 'polypeptide(L)'
;MQACARSLSIRHKIIPQHIQDQLPLVTPMAMEFLFPHTNTIVAGGVIPFLLLLYYFLRRSKTSKHIPPPEAGGAWPIIGHLHLLGTTSDRLPHVTLGAMADEYGPIFTIRVGLKRAVVVSDWEIAKECFTTHDMIILSRPKFIAAHHLGYNYAMFGFSPYGAYWRDMRKIISVELLGSRRLELLKHVRVSETEASIKELHKLCTEAKTNSGCVLVEMKRWFSDLTMNVVVRMVAGKRYFGVATDGDEKEGRRCQKVLRDFFYFLGLFLAADAIPFLQLLDLGGHEKAMKETFKEADNLFSRWLDDHRRRRELGESCKGDQDFMDVMLSTLEGTDLAGYDADTINKSTCLNLIAGGADTTSIMLTWALSLLLNNRHVLKKAQEELDIHVGKERQVDESDVNKLFYLQAIVKETLRLYPAAPLSGPRELTEDCTIRGYHIPKGTRLIPNLWKIQRDPMKWADPLVFRPERFLAAQKDVDVKGQHYELIPFGAGRRACPGIAFALQMLHLVLARLLHEFELSTPDDALVDMTESAGLINAKATPLQVLITPRLAPTLQ
;
A
#
# COMPACT_ATOMS: atom_id res chain seq x y z
N MET A 1 -6.25 43.20 35.46
CA MET A 1 -7.69 43.41 35.72
C MET A 1 -8.36 42.22 35.10
N GLN A 2 -8.58 41.22 35.87
CA GLN A 2 -9.78 40.78 36.59
C GLN A 2 -10.97 40.47 35.70
N ALA A 3 -11.27 39.20 35.77
CA ALA A 3 -12.57 38.51 35.85
C ALA A 3 -13.25 38.14 34.55
N CYS A 4 -13.43 36.86 34.24
CA CYS A 4 -14.61 36.14 34.65
C CYS A 4 -14.47 34.62 34.36
N ALA A 5 -14.38 33.83 35.42
CA ALA A 5 -14.65 32.40 35.39
C ALA A 5 -16.17 32.19 35.47
N ARG A 6 -16.74 31.32 34.65
CA ARG A 6 -18.02 30.66 34.93
C ARG A 6 -18.05 29.28 34.31
N SER A 7 -18.00 28.35 35.24
CA SER A 7 -18.48 26.96 35.23
C SER A 7 -19.47 26.55 34.15
N LEU A 8 -19.21 25.42 33.52
CA LEU A 8 -20.23 24.56 32.96
C LEU A 8 -20.03 23.13 33.53
N SER A 9 -20.95 22.80 34.41
CA SER A 9 -21.20 21.51 35.01
C SER A 9 -21.57 20.49 33.93
N ILE A 10 -20.79 19.44 33.76
CA ILE A 10 -21.17 18.29 32.95
C ILE A 10 -21.80 17.25 33.88
N ARG A 11 -23.07 16.99 33.64
CA ARG A 11 -23.89 15.98 34.32
C ARG A 11 -23.30 14.57 34.14
N HIS A 12 -22.96 13.92 35.23
CA HIS A 12 -22.79 12.47 35.29
C HIS A 12 -24.11 11.77 34.88
N LYS A 13 -24.09 10.99 33.81
CA LYS A 13 -25.09 9.97 33.57
C LYS A 13 -24.75 8.74 34.40
N ILE A 14 -25.67 8.44 35.33
CA ILE A 14 -25.70 7.27 36.21
C ILE A 14 -25.79 6.01 35.34
N ILE A 15 -24.82 5.12 35.49
CA ILE A 15 -24.85 3.74 34.96
C ILE A 15 -25.68 2.90 35.95
N PRO A 16 -26.63 2.07 35.47
CA PRO A 16 -27.45 1.24 36.37
C PRO A 16 -26.63 0.20 37.11
N GLN A 17 -26.92 0.02 38.38
CA GLN A 17 -26.25 -0.79 39.38
C GLN A 17 -26.29 -2.31 39.16
N HIS A 18 -26.85 -2.81 38.08
CA HIS A 18 -27.06 -4.25 37.82
C HIS A 18 -25.95 -4.96 36.98
N ILE A 19 -24.83 -4.30 36.70
CA ILE A 19 -23.69 -4.91 35.96
C ILE A 19 -22.44 -5.09 36.83
N GLN A 20 -22.52 -4.79 38.12
CA GLN A 20 -21.37 -4.85 39.03
C GLN A 20 -21.12 -6.22 39.69
N ASP A 21 -22.01 -7.19 39.52
CA ASP A 21 -21.97 -8.45 40.27
C ASP A 21 -21.51 -9.70 39.50
N GLN A 22 -20.87 -9.55 38.33
CA GLN A 22 -20.35 -10.70 37.56
C GLN A 22 -18.86 -10.58 37.13
N LEU A 23 -18.04 -9.87 37.85
CA LEU A 23 -16.58 -9.99 37.69
C LEU A 23 -16.05 -10.78 38.91
N PRO A 24 -15.46 -11.97 38.74
CA PRO A 24 -14.81 -12.63 39.86
C PRO A 24 -13.61 -11.78 40.28
N LEU A 25 -13.64 -11.36 41.52
CA LEU A 25 -12.50 -10.79 42.27
C LEU A 25 -11.35 -11.80 42.20
N VAL A 26 -10.40 -11.58 41.30
CA VAL A 26 -9.10 -12.24 41.37
C VAL A 26 -8.37 -11.60 42.56
N THR A 27 -8.43 -12.28 43.69
CA THR A 27 -7.69 -11.89 44.89
C THR A 27 -6.17 -11.94 44.61
N PRO A 28 -5.37 -11.06 45.25
CA PRO A 28 -3.91 -11.02 45.10
C PRO A 28 -3.15 -12.27 45.58
N MET A 29 -3.83 -13.28 46.06
CA MET A 29 -3.23 -14.48 46.67
C MET A 29 -2.82 -15.59 45.68
N ALA A 30 -3.05 -15.46 44.38
CA ALA A 30 -2.69 -16.50 43.39
C ALA A 30 -1.27 -16.35 42.77
N MET A 31 -0.52 -15.32 43.17
CA MET A 31 0.83 -15.09 42.62
C MET A 31 1.97 -15.53 43.58
N GLU A 32 1.68 -16.00 44.77
CA GLU A 32 2.72 -16.44 45.72
C GLU A 32 3.13 -17.91 45.63
N PHE A 33 2.48 -18.73 44.78
CA PHE A 33 2.74 -20.19 44.77
C PHE A 33 3.63 -20.70 43.63
N LEU A 34 4.23 -19.82 42.79
CA LEU A 34 5.01 -20.27 41.61
C LEU A 34 6.52 -20.02 41.67
N PHE A 35 7.07 -19.44 42.73
CA PHE A 35 8.54 -19.27 42.83
C PHE A 35 9.03 -19.57 44.26
N PRO A 36 9.63 -20.73 44.52
CA PRO A 36 10.38 -20.94 45.74
C PRO A 36 11.59 -19.98 45.78
N HIS A 37 11.94 -19.49 46.97
CA HIS A 37 12.95 -18.47 47.27
C HIS A 37 14.37 -18.70 46.69
N THR A 38 14.66 -19.86 46.11
CA THR A 38 15.91 -20.18 45.42
C THR A 38 16.02 -19.53 44.00
N ASN A 39 14.90 -19.09 43.39
CA ASN A 39 14.92 -18.53 42.04
C ASN A 39 15.21 -17.01 42.01
N THR A 40 15.07 -16.28 43.09
CA THR A 40 15.34 -14.83 43.15
C THR A 40 16.84 -14.52 43.01
N ILE A 41 17.68 -15.37 43.56
CA ILE A 41 19.15 -15.22 43.46
C ILE A 41 19.63 -15.59 42.03
N VAL A 42 19.04 -16.62 41.42
CA VAL A 42 19.37 -17.04 40.06
C VAL A 42 18.86 -16.02 39.03
N ALA A 43 17.65 -15.49 39.18
CA ALA A 43 17.13 -14.45 38.29
C ALA A 43 17.86 -13.11 38.47
N GLY A 44 18.20 -12.74 39.71
CA GLY A 44 18.97 -11.53 40.02
C GLY A 44 20.44 -11.57 39.55
N GLY A 45 21.01 -12.76 39.41
CA GLY A 45 22.38 -12.93 38.87
C GLY A 45 22.46 -13.22 37.39
N VAL A 46 21.55 -14.06 36.88
CA VAL A 46 21.58 -14.51 35.49
C VAL A 46 21.22 -13.39 34.50
N ILE A 47 20.21 -12.58 34.82
CA ILE A 47 19.81 -11.47 33.92
C ILE A 47 20.91 -10.40 33.79
N PRO A 48 21.49 -9.88 34.91
CA PRO A 48 22.63 -8.95 34.80
C PRO A 48 23.85 -9.59 34.14
N PHE A 49 24.13 -10.87 34.41
CA PHE A 49 25.23 -11.59 33.78
C PHE A 49 25.03 -11.74 32.26
N LEU A 50 23.83 -12.10 31.82
CA LEU A 50 23.50 -12.18 30.38
C LEU A 50 23.53 -10.80 29.73
N LEU A 51 23.10 -9.74 30.42
CA LEU A 51 23.21 -8.36 29.95
C LEU A 51 24.67 -7.90 29.86
N LEU A 52 25.50 -8.23 30.85
CA LEU A 52 26.94 -7.98 30.83
C LEU A 52 27.65 -8.78 29.75
N LEU A 53 27.36 -10.07 29.63
CA LEU A 53 27.90 -10.95 28.59
C LEU A 53 27.51 -10.43 27.19
N TYR A 54 26.24 -10.05 27.00
CA TYR A 54 25.75 -9.40 25.80
C TYR A 54 26.52 -8.09 25.51
N TYR A 55 26.71 -7.26 26.54
CA TYR A 55 27.47 -6.01 26.41
C TYR A 55 28.95 -6.26 26.04
N PHE A 56 29.62 -7.23 26.67
CA PHE A 56 31.01 -7.59 26.36
C PHE A 56 31.18 -8.26 24.98
N LEU A 57 30.28 -9.18 24.61
CA LEU A 57 30.29 -9.80 23.29
C LEU A 57 30.03 -8.78 22.17
N ARG A 58 29.29 -7.73 22.47
CA ARG A 58 29.03 -6.64 21.55
C ARG A 58 30.23 -5.69 21.39
N ARG A 59 31.00 -5.50 22.44
CA ARG A 59 32.18 -4.61 22.45
C ARG A 59 33.41 -5.22 21.75
N SER A 60 33.40 -6.52 21.56
CA SER A 60 34.59 -7.28 21.06
C SER A 60 34.79 -7.28 19.55
N LYS A 61 33.92 -6.65 18.75
CA LYS A 61 34.08 -6.56 17.29
C LYS A 61 34.40 -5.13 16.88
N THR A 62 35.66 -4.71 17.03
CA THR A 62 36.21 -3.60 16.26
C THR A 62 36.34 -4.03 14.79
N SER A 63 35.23 -3.83 14.02
CA SER A 63 35.28 -3.97 12.58
C SER A 63 36.21 -2.91 12.00
N LYS A 64 37.11 -3.30 11.08
CA LYS A 64 37.95 -2.37 10.29
C LYS A 64 37.10 -1.49 9.34
N HIS A 65 35.80 -1.71 9.28
CA HIS A 65 34.90 -1.06 8.35
C HIS A 65 33.98 -0.08 9.08
N ILE A 66 33.75 1.08 8.50
CA ILE A 66 32.90 2.16 9.04
C ILE A 66 31.44 1.78 8.80
N PRO A 67 30.63 1.53 9.84
CA PRO A 67 29.18 1.32 9.66
C PRO A 67 28.46 2.65 9.44
N PRO A 68 27.23 2.64 8.87
CA PRO A 68 26.38 3.83 8.86
C PRO A 68 26.10 4.31 10.28
N PRO A 69 25.89 5.63 10.51
CA PRO A 69 25.49 6.16 11.81
C PRO A 69 24.32 5.37 12.41
N GLU A 70 24.39 5.02 13.68
CA GLU A 70 23.25 4.37 14.36
C GLU A 70 22.41 5.45 15.05
N ALA A 71 21.11 5.49 14.74
CA ALA A 71 20.18 6.43 15.35
C ALA A 71 20.07 6.21 16.86
N GLY A 72 19.91 7.30 17.60
CA GLY A 72 19.68 7.26 19.04
C GLY A 72 18.26 6.78 19.41
N GLY A 73 18.00 6.56 20.71
CA GLY A 73 16.67 6.20 21.21
C GLY A 73 16.32 4.71 21.09
N ALA A 74 17.25 3.84 20.72
CA ALA A 74 17.00 2.40 20.72
C ALA A 74 16.83 1.85 22.14
N TRP A 75 15.68 1.20 22.41
CA TRP A 75 15.45 0.49 23.66
C TRP A 75 16.12 -0.91 23.65
N PRO A 76 16.51 -1.46 24.80
CA PRO A 76 16.98 -2.83 24.87
C PRO A 76 15.96 -3.79 24.26
N ILE A 77 16.42 -4.79 23.51
CA ILE A 77 15.65 -5.86 22.87
C ILE A 77 14.74 -5.37 21.73
N ILE A 78 13.86 -4.39 21.98
CA ILE A 78 12.88 -3.93 20.96
C ILE A 78 13.46 -2.91 19.96
N GLY A 79 14.62 -2.32 20.24
CA GLY A 79 15.23 -1.32 19.38
C GLY A 79 14.36 -0.06 19.21
N HIS A 80 14.12 0.34 17.98
CA HIS A 80 13.31 1.52 17.62
C HIS A 80 11.84 1.18 17.31
N LEU A 81 11.36 -0.06 17.59
CA LEU A 81 9.97 -0.44 17.32
C LEU A 81 8.95 0.51 17.94
N HIS A 82 9.22 1.05 19.12
CA HIS A 82 8.35 2.02 19.80
C HIS A 82 8.20 3.36 19.06
N LEU A 83 9.13 3.68 18.13
CA LEU A 83 9.08 4.87 17.27
C LEU A 83 8.38 4.61 15.94
N LEU A 84 8.25 3.34 15.55
CA LEU A 84 7.64 2.90 14.30
C LEU A 84 6.17 2.47 14.50
N GLY A 85 5.49 3.05 15.48
CA GLY A 85 4.11 2.74 15.82
C GLY A 85 3.15 2.95 14.63
N THR A 86 2.04 2.21 14.69
CA THR A 86 0.98 2.21 13.65
C THR A 86 -0.18 3.16 14.01
N THR A 87 0.05 4.15 14.87
CA THR A 87 -0.96 5.17 15.20
C THR A 87 -0.87 6.35 14.23
N SER A 88 -1.99 7.00 13.96
CA SER A 88 -2.06 8.18 13.09
C SER A 88 -1.11 9.31 13.49
N ASP A 89 -0.73 9.36 14.77
CA ASP A 89 0.18 10.39 15.31
C ASP A 89 1.66 10.10 15.01
N ARG A 90 2.00 8.89 14.53
CA ARG A 90 3.38 8.46 14.28
C ARG A 90 3.47 7.63 13.00
N LEU A 91 3.50 8.32 11.89
CA LEU A 91 3.70 7.71 10.58
C LEU A 91 5.18 7.27 10.42
N PRO A 92 5.48 5.99 10.19
CA PRO A 92 6.86 5.51 10.13
C PRO A 92 7.74 6.24 9.11
N HIS A 93 7.20 6.59 7.94
CA HIS A 93 7.94 7.30 6.90
C HIS A 93 8.28 8.75 7.30
N VAL A 94 7.41 9.42 8.04
CA VAL A 94 7.65 10.77 8.57
C VAL A 94 8.69 10.70 9.69
N THR A 95 8.54 9.77 10.63
CA THR A 95 9.50 9.54 11.72
C THR A 95 10.91 9.26 11.17
N LEU A 96 11.03 8.32 10.22
CA LEU A 96 12.31 8.00 9.58
C LEU A 96 12.83 9.16 8.73
N GLY A 97 11.95 9.99 8.18
CA GLY A 97 12.33 11.22 7.47
C GLY A 97 12.95 12.26 8.40
N ALA A 98 12.37 12.48 9.59
CA ALA A 98 12.92 13.36 10.61
C ALA A 98 14.26 12.83 11.16
N MET A 99 14.39 11.51 11.36
CA MET A 99 15.66 10.90 11.74
C MET A 99 16.74 11.09 10.66
N ALA A 100 16.36 11.09 9.37
CA ALA A 100 17.32 11.38 8.30
C ALA A 100 17.86 12.82 8.35
N ASP A 101 17.08 13.77 8.82
CA ASP A 101 17.54 15.16 9.02
C ASP A 101 18.54 15.27 10.18
N GLU A 102 18.46 14.38 11.18
CA GLU A 102 19.35 14.35 12.35
C GLU A 102 20.63 13.51 12.11
N TYR A 103 20.47 12.28 11.58
CA TYR A 103 21.56 11.29 11.47
C TYR A 103 22.20 11.24 10.08
N GLY A 104 21.63 11.97 9.12
CA GLY A 104 22.07 11.97 7.72
C GLY A 104 21.25 11.05 6.81
N PRO A 105 21.49 11.12 5.50
CA PRO A 105 20.65 10.48 4.47
C PRO A 105 20.75 8.95 4.43
N ILE A 106 21.73 8.37 5.11
CA ILE A 106 21.90 6.92 5.32
C ILE A 106 22.24 6.67 6.78
N PHE A 107 21.43 5.93 7.49
CA PHE A 107 21.61 5.61 8.90
C PHE A 107 21.03 4.25 9.26
N THR A 108 21.42 3.72 10.42
CA THR A 108 20.97 2.42 10.91
C THR A 108 19.97 2.59 12.05
N ILE A 109 18.89 1.81 12.00
CA ILE A 109 17.97 1.59 13.11
C ILE A 109 17.99 0.12 13.51
N ARG A 110 17.45 -0.16 14.70
CA ARG A 110 17.17 -1.53 15.16
C ARG A 110 15.66 -1.77 15.17
N VAL A 111 15.24 -2.81 14.49
CA VAL A 111 13.87 -3.32 14.52
C VAL A 111 13.92 -4.63 15.31
N GLY A 112 13.76 -4.51 16.63
CA GLY A 112 14.07 -5.58 17.57
C GLY A 112 15.58 -5.93 17.55
N LEU A 113 15.89 -7.20 17.36
CA LEU A 113 17.26 -7.69 17.23
C LEU A 113 17.85 -7.55 15.81
N LYS A 114 17.04 -7.16 14.82
CA LYS A 114 17.46 -7.00 13.44
C LYS A 114 17.92 -5.56 13.16
N ARG A 115 18.98 -5.42 12.37
CA ARG A 115 19.42 -4.12 11.86
C ARG A 115 18.70 -3.78 10.58
N ALA A 116 18.36 -2.51 10.41
CA ALA A 116 17.86 -1.96 9.16
C ALA A 116 18.61 -0.66 8.83
N VAL A 117 19.03 -0.52 7.58
CA VAL A 117 19.57 0.71 7.03
C VAL A 117 18.45 1.46 6.33
N VAL A 118 18.28 2.71 6.70
CA VAL A 118 17.33 3.64 6.08
C VAL A 118 18.07 4.49 5.07
N VAL A 119 17.53 4.61 3.87
CA VAL A 119 18.04 5.45 2.79
C VAL A 119 17.00 6.51 2.44
N SER A 120 17.38 7.78 2.54
CA SER A 120 16.51 8.94 2.38
C SER A 120 17.01 9.95 1.35
N ASP A 121 17.98 9.57 0.54
CA ASP A 121 18.60 10.38 -0.51
C ASP A 121 18.55 9.67 -1.87
N TRP A 122 18.33 10.42 -2.94
CA TRP A 122 18.14 9.88 -4.28
C TRP A 122 19.46 9.33 -4.90
N GLU A 123 20.65 9.89 -4.61
CA GLU A 123 21.92 9.38 -5.11
C GLU A 123 22.26 8.04 -4.47
N ILE A 124 22.02 7.93 -3.15
CA ILE A 124 22.21 6.68 -2.42
C ILE A 124 21.19 5.64 -2.90
N ALA A 125 19.93 6.04 -3.13
CA ALA A 125 18.94 5.16 -3.73
C ALA A 125 19.36 4.68 -5.13
N LYS A 126 19.94 5.57 -5.96
CA LYS A 126 20.49 5.21 -7.26
C LYS A 126 21.60 4.16 -7.13
N GLU A 127 22.57 4.37 -6.24
CA GLU A 127 23.66 3.41 -5.97
C GLU A 127 23.08 2.05 -5.53
N CYS A 128 22.11 2.05 -4.61
CA CYS A 128 21.42 0.85 -4.15
C CYS A 128 20.76 0.08 -5.30
N PHE A 129 19.95 0.78 -6.12
CA PHE A 129 19.12 0.15 -7.15
C PHE A 129 19.82 -0.08 -8.50
N THR A 130 21.10 0.32 -8.64
CA THR A 130 21.93 0.03 -9.80
C THR A 130 23.08 -0.88 -9.41
N THR A 131 24.09 -0.36 -8.73
CA THR A 131 25.35 -1.06 -8.40
C THR A 131 25.10 -2.25 -7.48
N HIS A 132 24.23 -2.09 -6.47
CA HIS A 132 23.97 -3.10 -5.45
C HIS A 132 22.61 -3.81 -5.63
N ASP A 133 21.90 -3.60 -6.75
CA ASP A 133 20.55 -4.12 -6.96
C ASP A 133 20.45 -5.64 -6.71
N MET A 134 21.43 -6.41 -7.18
CA MET A 134 21.46 -7.87 -6.97
C MET A 134 21.58 -8.26 -5.51
N ILE A 135 22.38 -7.52 -4.74
CA ILE A 135 22.65 -7.80 -3.32
C ILE A 135 21.42 -7.48 -2.46
N ILE A 136 20.68 -6.41 -2.80
CA ILE A 136 19.50 -5.96 -2.07
C ILE A 136 18.18 -6.54 -2.62
N LEU A 137 18.25 -7.51 -3.51
CA LEU A 137 17.08 -7.98 -4.26
C LEU A 137 16.16 -8.90 -3.43
N SER A 138 16.64 -9.48 -2.32
CA SER A 138 15.85 -10.41 -1.53
C SER A 138 14.83 -9.70 -0.63
N ARG A 139 13.82 -10.45 -0.19
CA ARG A 139 12.84 -10.04 0.81
C ARG A 139 13.17 -10.68 2.15
N PRO A 140 13.06 -9.94 3.27
CA PRO A 140 13.16 -10.55 4.59
C PRO A 140 11.99 -11.50 4.82
N LYS A 141 12.25 -12.56 5.56
CA LYS A 141 11.19 -13.46 6.03
C LYS A 141 10.50 -12.84 7.25
N PHE A 142 9.18 -12.78 7.24
CA PHE A 142 8.35 -12.32 8.36
C PHE A 142 7.01 -13.07 8.39
N ILE A 143 6.38 -13.09 9.56
CA ILE A 143 5.22 -13.94 9.89
C ILE A 143 4.05 -13.69 8.93
N ALA A 144 3.70 -12.43 8.70
CA ALA A 144 2.59 -12.07 7.82
C ALA A 144 2.83 -12.56 6.38
N ALA A 145 4.05 -12.42 5.83
CA ALA A 145 4.36 -12.92 4.49
C ALA A 145 4.37 -14.45 4.41
N HIS A 146 4.67 -15.14 5.53
CA HIS A 146 4.56 -16.58 5.59
C HIS A 146 3.10 -17.04 5.52
N HIS A 147 2.25 -16.53 6.41
CA HIS A 147 0.87 -16.98 6.49
C HIS A 147 0.00 -16.47 5.34
N LEU A 148 0.04 -15.17 5.07
CA LEU A 148 -0.81 -14.54 4.05
C LEU A 148 -0.27 -14.67 2.63
N GLY A 149 1.02 -14.95 2.47
CA GLY A 149 1.71 -15.03 1.18
C GLY A 149 1.91 -16.46 0.67
N TYR A 150 1.07 -17.43 1.08
CA TYR A 150 1.17 -18.83 0.66
C TYR A 150 2.57 -19.39 0.87
N ASN A 151 3.09 -19.30 2.08
CA ASN A 151 4.47 -19.73 2.40
C ASN A 151 5.51 -19.12 1.44
N TYR A 152 5.42 -17.82 1.18
CA TYR A 152 6.27 -17.03 0.27
C TYR A 152 6.10 -17.34 -1.23
N ALA A 153 5.10 -18.10 -1.65
CA ALA A 153 4.77 -18.26 -3.07
C ALA A 153 4.27 -16.96 -3.70
N MET A 154 3.69 -16.06 -2.91
CA MET A 154 3.28 -14.76 -3.38
C MET A 154 4.48 -13.95 -3.88
N PHE A 155 4.49 -13.62 -5.17
CA PHE A 155 5.60 -12.96 -5.87
C PHE A 155 6.14 -11.71 -5.16
N GLY A 156 5.28 -10.86 -4.60
CA GLY A 156 5.67 -9.62 -3.93
C GLY A 156 6.58 -9.84 -2.71
N PHE A 157 6.42 -10.98 -2.01
CA PHE A 157 7.15 -11.33 -0.79
C PHE A 157 8.13 -12.50 -0.97
N SER A 158 8.12 -13.13 -2.13
CA SER A 158 9.04 -14.22 -2.44
C SER A 158 10.50 -13.77 -2.31
N PRO A 159 11.37 -14.52 -1.62
CA PRO A 159 12.80 -14.31 -1.63
C PRO A 159 13.37 -14.34 -3.05
N TYR A 160 14.52 -13.71 -3.26
CA TYR A 160 15.17 -13.80 -4.55
C TYR A 160 15.71 -15.22 -4.80
N GLY A 161 15.40 -15.77 -5.97
CA GLY A 161 15.79 -17.10 -6.40
C GLY A 161 15.24 -17.45 -7.79
N ALA A 162 15.34 -18.71 -8.20
CA ALA A 162 14.83 -19.18 -9.50
C ALA A 162 13.33 -18.93 -9.60
N TYR A 163 12.56 -19.38 -8.60
CA TYR A 163 11.11 -19.16 -8.53
C TYR A 163 10.71 -17.70 -8.75
N TRP A 164 11.34 -16.74 -8.02
CA TRP A 164 11.02 -15.33 -8.18
C TRP A 164 11.32 -14.81 -9.59
N ARG A 165 12.42 -15.27 -10.22
CA ARG A 165 12.77 -14.85 -11.59
C ARG A 165 11.74 -15.34 -12.61
N ASP A 166 11.29 -16.58 -12.47
CA ASP A 166 10.31 -17.18 -13.37
C ASP A 166 8.95 -16.49 -13.20
N MET A 167 8.51 -16.28 -11.96
CA MET A 167 7.29 -15.53 -11.66
C MET A 167 7.37 -14.08 -12.15
N ARG A 168 8.53 -13.41 -12.00
CA ARG A 168 8.73 -12.06 -12.54
C ARG A 168 8.53 -12.02 -14.05
N LYS A 169 9.05 -13.03 -14.77
CA LYS A 169 8.88 -13.14 -16.21
C LYS A 169 7.41 -13.36 -16.58
N ILE A 170 6.75 -14.32 -15.96
CA ILE A 170 5.33 -14.62 -16.20
C ILE A 170 4.47 -13.37 -15.96
N ILE A 171 4.59 -12.74 -14.81
CA ILE A 171 3.79 -11.56 -14.45
C ILE A 171 4.06 -10.40 -15.42
N SER A 172 5.32 -10.14 -15.78
CA SER A 172 5.66 -8.99 -16.61
C SER A 172 5.36 -9.19 -18.10
N VAL A 173 5.33 -10.43 -18.60
CA VAL A 173 5.11 -10.73 -20.02
C VAL A 173 3.68 -11.18 -20.28
N GLU A 174 3.21 -12.19 -19.52
CA GLU A 174 1.93 -12.85 -19.80
C GLU A 174 0.74 -12.10 -19.19
N LEU A 175 0.90 -11.47 -18.00
CA LEU A 175 -0.20 -10.86 -17.27
C LEU A 175 -0.26 -9.35 -17.41
N LEU A 176 0.87 -8.65 -17.20
CA LEU A 176 0.94 -7.19 -17.19
C LEU A 176 1.73 -6.59 -18.36
N GLY A 177 2.06 -7.41 -19.36
CA GLY A 177 2.68 -6.95 -20.59
C GLY A 177 1.72 -6.08 -21.43
N SER A 178 2.27 -5.17 -22.25
CA SER A 178 1.48 -4.21 -23.04
C SER A 178 0.42 -4.87 -23.90
N ARG A 179 0.74 -6.04 -24.51
CA ARG A 179 -0.24 -6.79 -25.32
C ARG A 179 -1.44 -7.27 -24.48
N ARG A 180 -1.19 -7.80 -23.27
CA ARG A 180 -2.27 -8.29 -22.39
C ARG A 180 -3.12 -7.13 -21.87
N LEU A 181 -2.48 -6.03 -21.48
CA LEU A 181 -3.19 -4.84 -21.05
C LEU A 181 -4.05 -4.23 -22.16
N GLU A 182 -3.61 -4.31 -23.42
CA GLU A 182 -4.43 -3.87 -24.56
C GLU A 182 -5.62 -4.80 -24.81
N LEU A 183 -5.44 -6.12 -24.76
CA LEU A 183 -6.55 -7.08 -24.86
C LEU A 183 -7.62 -6.86 -23.79
N LEU A 184 -7.22 -6.51 -22.58
CA LEU A 184 -8.13 -6.25 -21.46
C LEU A 184 -8.52 -4.76 -21.31
N LYS A 185 -8.24 -3.92 -22.32
CA LYS A 185 -8.65 -2.50 -22.34
C LYS A 185 -10.15 -2.34 -22.15
N HIS A 186 -10.94 -3.18 -22.80
CA HIS A 186 -12.40 -3.16 -22.70
C HIS A 186 -12.90 -3.30 -21.26
N VAL A 187 -12.21 -4.04 -20.40
CA VAL A 187 -12.57 -4.18 -18.97
C VAL A 187 -12.44 -2.84 -18.27
N ARG A 188 -11.28 -2.16 -18.42
CA ARG A 188 -11.04 -0.87 -17.77
C ARG A 188 -12.03 0.20 -18.23
N VAL A 189 -12.26 0.24 -19.54
CA VAL A 189 -13.15 1.24 -20.15
C VAL A 189 -14.60 1.00 -19.73
N SER A 190 -15.11 -0.24 -19.85
CA SER A 190 -16.51 -0.55 -19.51
C SER A 190 -16.82 -0.39 -18.02
N GLU A 191 -15.90 -0.76 -17.10
CA GLU A 191 -16.11 -0.57 -15.67
C GLU A 191 -16.07 0.92 -15.30
N THR A 192 -15.16 1.70 -15.88
CA THR A 192 -15.11 3.15 -15.67
C THR A 192 -16.39 3.81 -16.17
N GLU A 193 -16.84 3.45 -17.38
CA GLU A 193 -18.08 3.95 -17.95
C GLU A 193 -19.30 3.60 -17.10
N ALA A 194 -19.42 2.35 -16.67
CA ALA A 194 -20.54 1.90 -15.82
C ALA A 194 -20.58 2.69 -14.49
N SER A 195 -19.42 2.86 -13.84
CA SER A 195 -19.32 3.61 -12.58
C SER A 195 -19.63 5.11 -12.76
N ILE A 196 -19.23 5.72 -13.86
CA ILE A 196 -19.59 7.11 -14.19
C ILE A 196 -21.09 7.24 -14.46
N LYS A 197 -21.70 6.31 -15.20
CA LYS A 197 -23.17 6.28 -15.41
C LYS A 197 -23.94 6.16 -14.10
N GLU A 198 -23.43 5.40 -13.13
CA GLU A 198 -24.03 5.33 -11.78
C GLU A 198 -23.99 6.69 -11.07
N LEU A 199 -22.90 7.46 -11.17
CA LEU A 199 -22.85 8.81 -10.63
C LEU A 199 -23.86 9.74 -11.31
N HIS A 200 -23.99 9.69 -12.63
CA HIS A 200 -25.02 10.46 -13.36
C HIS A 200 -26.43 10.08 -12.91
N LYS A 201 -26.70 8.78 -12.75
CA LYS A 201 -27.97 8.28 -12.24
C LYS A 201 -28.28 8.85 -10.85
N LEU A 202 -27.30 8.83 -9.93
CA LEU A 202 -27.46 9.43 -8.61
C LEU A 202 -27.81 10.93 -8.68
N CYS A 203 -27.14 11.68 -9.58
CA CYS A 203 -27.43 13.10 -9.80
C CYS A 203 -28.85 13.32 -10.37
N THR A 204 -29.31 12.45 -11.26
CA THR A 204 -30.65 12.55 -11.87
C THR A 204 -31.75 12.20 -10.86
N GLU A 205 -31.49 11.21 -10.00
CA GLU A 205 -32.45 10.77 -8.96
C GLU A 205 -32.47 11.71 -7.74
N ALA A 206 -31.45 12.56 -7.60
CA ALA A 206 -31.41 13.55 -6.54
C ALA A 206 -32.56 14.55 -6.68
N LYS A 207 -33.38 14.67 -5.63
CA LYS A 207 -34.52 15.62 -5.57
C LYS A 207 -34.11 17.08 -5.40
N THR A 208 -32.87 17.41 -5.73
CA THR A 208 -32.32 18.77 -5.64
C THR A 208 -32.45 19.47 -6.99
N ASN A 209 -32.87 20.76 -7.00
CA ASN A 209 -32.99 21.54 -8.23
C ASN A 209 -31.69 21.68 -9.04
N SER A 210 -30.54 21.38 -8.44
CA SER A 210 -29.21 21.48 -9.04
C SER A 210 -28.66 20.15 -9.54
N GLY A 211 -29.31 19.00 -9.28
CA GLY A 211 -28.75 17.67 -9.55
C GLY A 211 -27.47 17.38 -8.76
N CYS A 212 -27.19 18.15 -7.70
CA CYS A 212 -26.02 17.99 -6.85
C CYS A 212 -26.21 16.84 -5.86
N VAL A 213 -25.25 15.94 -5.75
CA VAL A 213 -25.30 14.80 -4.83
C VAL A 213 -23.99 14.67 -4.06
N LEU A 214 -24.09 14.28 -2.79
CA LEU A 214 -22.93 14.00 -1.93
C LEU A 214 -22.49 12.55 -2.09
N VAL A 215 -21.23 12.32 -2.47
CA VAL A 215 -20.65 11.00 -2.69
C VAL A 215 -19.42 10.79 -1.84
N GLU A 216 -19.29 9.62 -1.22
CA GLU A 216 -18.06 9.20 -0.54
C GLU A 216 -17.11 8.58 -1.58
N MET A 217 -16.19 9.39 -2.09
CA MET A 217 -15.34 9.06 -3.24
C MET A 217 -14.30 7.98 -2.96
N LYS A 218 -13.81 7.86 -1.73
CA LYS A 218 -12.87 6.77 -1.35
C LYS A 218 -13.51 5.39 -1.54
N ARG A 219 -14.80 5.25 -1.16
CA ARG A 219 -15.56 4.01 -1.37
C ARG A 219 -15.82 3.79 -2.87
N TRP A 220 -16.24 4.83 -3.57
CA TRP A 220 -16.51 4.77 -5.00
C TRP A 220 -15.29 4.32 -5.79
N PHE A 221 -14.11 4.91 -5.53
CA PHE A 221 -12.85 4.47 -6.14
C PHE A 221 -12.50 3.03 -5.78
N SER A 222 -12.73 2.62 -4.54
CA SER A 222 -12.45 1.24 -4.10
C SER A 222 -13.34 0.22 -4.82
N ASP A 223 -14.62 0.51 -4.99
CA ASP A 223 -15.56 -0.37 -5.68
C ASP A 223 -15.23 -0.47 -7.19
N LEU A 224 -14.93 0.67 -7.85
CA LEU A 224 -14.50 0.72 -9.24
C LEU A 224 -13.20 -0.07 -9.48
N THR A 225 -12.15 0.23 -8.72
CA THR A 225 -10.84 -0.43 -8.91
C THR A 225 -10.90 -1.92 -8.60
N MET A 226 -11.71 -2.32 -7.61
CA MET A 226 -11.95 -3.72 -7.31
C MET A 226 -12.63 -4.43 -8.50
N ASN A 227 -13.69 -3.87 -9.07
CA ASN A 227 -14.35 -4.44 -10.23
C ASN A 227 -13.39 -4.62 -11.40
N VAL A 228 -12.62 -3.57 -11.74
CA VAL A 228 -11.64 -3.65 -12.83
C VAL A 228 -10.64 -4.79 -12.60
N VAL A 229 -10.02 -4.82 -11.42
CA VAL A 229 -8.93 -5.78 -11.16
C VAL A 229 -9.47 -7.20 -11.01
N VAL A 230 -10.59 -7.41 -10.33
CA VAL A 230 -11.17 -8.75 -10.19
C VAL A 230 -11.71 -9.27 -11.53
N ARG A 231 -12.24 -8.39 -12.39
CA ARG A 231 -12.63 -8.78 -13.75
C ARG A 231 -11.43 -9.19 -14.60
N MET A 232 -10.30 -8.47 -14.49
CA MET A 232 -9.07 -8.84 -15.20
C MET A 232 -8.45 -10.14 -14.65
N VAL A 233 -8.61 -10.41 -13.35
CA VAL A 233 -7.99 -11.57 -12.68
C VAL A 233 -8.83 -12.82 -12.80
N ALA A 234 -10.15 -12.72 -12.64
CA ALA A 234 -11.06 -13.86 -12.51
C ALA A 234 -12.40 -13.71 -13.24
N GLY A 235 -12.53 -12.71 -14.12
CA GLY A 235 -13.74 -12.48 -14.91
C GLY A 235 -14.98 -12.07 -14.12
N LYS A 236 -14.85 -11.77 -12.81
CA LYS A 236 -15.99 -11.51 -11.92
C LYS A 236 -16.19 -10.01 -11.65
N ARG A 237 -17.45 -9.59 -11.49
CA ARG A 237 -17.87 -8.22 -11.15
C ARG A 237 -18.74 -8.24 -9.92
N TYR A 238 -18.52 -7.34 -8.96
CA TYR A 238 -19.20 -7.38 -7.66
C TYR A 238 -20.04 -6.16 -7.34
N PHE A 239 -19.72 -4.98 -7.85
CA PHE A 239 -20.35 -3.73 -7.45
C PHE A 239 -21.05 -3.06 -8.62
N GLY A 240 -22.16 -2.35 -8.32
CA GLY A 240 -22.94 -1.61 -9.30
C GLY A 240 -24.23 -2.32 -9.76
N VAL A 241 -24.99 -1.67 -10.65
CA VAL A 241 -26.37 -2.07 -11.01
C VAL A 241 -26.46 -3.40 -11.79
N ALA A 242 -25.44 -3.71 -12.58
CA ALA A 242 -25.40 -4.93 -13.38
C ALA A 242 -24.31 -5.88 -12.84
N THR A 243 -24.59 -6.55 -11.73
CA THR A 243 -23.66 -7.50 -11.13
C THR A 243 -24.09 -8.92 -11.43
N ASP A 244 -23.20 -9.73 -11.99
CA ASP A 244 -23.34 -11.19 -12.08
C ASP A 244 -22.92 -11.89 -10.78
N GLY A 245 -22.37 -11.14 -9.84
CA GLY A 245 -21.77 -11.63 -8.61
C GLY A 245 -22.53 -11.25 -7.34
N ASP A 246 -22.25 -11.98 -6.27
CA ASP A 246 -22.76 -11.69 -4.92
C ASP A 246 -21.98 -10.50 -4.32
N GLU A 247 -22.65 -9.35 -4.11
CA GLU A 247 -22.05 -8.18 -3.44
C GLU A 247 -21.44 -8.55 -2.07
N LYS A 248 -22.01 -9.53 -1.37
CA LYS A 248 -21.46 -10.02 -0.10
C LYS A 248 -20.08 -10.68 -0.31
N GLU A 249 -19.90 -11.40 -1.41
CA GLU A 249 -18.58 -11.96 -1.76
C GLU A 249 -17.59 -10.85 -2.07
N GLY A 250 -17.99 -9.81 -2.81
CA GLY A 250 -17.18 -8.62 -3.06
C GLY A 250 -16.75 -7.90 -1.78
N ARG A 251 -17.67 -7.69 -0.84
CA ARG A 251 -17.34 -7.08 0.47
C ARG A 251 -16.42 -7.96 1.31
N ARG A 252 -16.55 -9.31 1.23
CA ARG A 252 -15.58 -10.24 1.85
C ARG A 252 -14.20 -10.08 1.23
N CYS A 253 -14.11 -10.03 -0.10
CA CYS A 253 -12.85 -9.82 -0.80
C CYS A 253 -12.17 -8.51 -0.36
N GLN A 254 -12.91 -7.40 -0.30
CA GLN A 254 -12.40 -6.13 0.22
C GLN A 254 -11.97 -6.22 1.69
N LYS A 255 -12.69 -6.98 2.52
CA LYS A 255 -12.28 -7.21 3.91
C LYS A 255 -10.96 -7.97 3.98
N VAL A 256 -10.83 -9.06 3.23
CA VAL A 256 -9.58 -9.86 3.15
C VAL A 256 -8.40 -8.97 2.76
N LEU A 257 -8.56 -8.07 1.76
CA LEU A 257 -7.49 -7.17 1.35
C LEU A 257 -7.14 -6.14 2.43
N ARG A 258 -8.13 -5.55 3.11
CA ARG A 258 -7.86 -4.64 4.23
C ARG A 258 -7.09 -5.33 5.35
N ASP A 259 -7.52 -6.52 5.75
CA ASP A 259 -6.86 -7.31 6.79
C ASP A 259 -5.44 -7.72 6.34
N PHE A 260 -5.27 -8.10 5.08
CA PHE A 260 -3.98 -8.40 4.47
C PHE A 260 -2.99 -7.22 4.57
N PHE A 261 -3.38 -6.01 4.13
CA PHE A 261 -2.51 -4.83 4.24
C PHE A 261 -2.29 -4.37 5.68
N TYR A 262 -3.29 -4.52 6.53
CA TYR A 262 -3.15 -4.25 7.96
C TYR A 262 -2.06 -5.11 8.57
N PHE A 263 -2.14 -6.44 8.43
CA PHE A 263 -1.15 -7.36 9.00
C PHE A 263 0.24 -7.20 8.40
N LEU A 264 0.34 -6.91 7.11
CA LEU A 264 1.63 -6.64 6.45
C LEU A 264 2.26 -5.32 6.91
N GLY A 265 1.45 -4.37 7.36
CA GLY A 265 1.92 -3.09 7.88
C GLY A 265 2.34 -3.14 9.36
N LEU A 266 2.04 -4.23 10.08
CA LEU A 266 2.40 -4.37 11.48
C LEU A 266 3.89 -4.67 11.65
N PHE A 267 4.54 -3.93 12.53
CA PHE A 267 5.87 -4.25 13.05
C PHE A 267 5.71 -5.18 14.26
N LEU A 268 5.55 -6.48 14.02
CA LEU A 268 5.35 -7.44 15.09
C LEU A 268 6.65 -7.66 15.87
N ALA A 269 6.55 -7.62 17.21
CA ALA A 269 7.66 -7.96 18.08
C ALA A 269 8.17 -9.39 17.80
N ALA A 270 7.29 -10.30 17.45
CA ALA A 270 7.60 -11.68 17.09
C ALA A 270 8.49 -11.82 15.84
N ASP A 271 8.38 -10.90 14.85
CA ASP A 271 9.29 -10.85 13.69
C ASP A 271 10.70 -10.37 14.04
N ALA A 272 10.80 -9.65 15.14
CA ALA A 272 12.03 -9.03 15.60
C ALA A 272 12.74 -9.83 16.71
N ILE A 273 11.97 -10.61 17.45
CA ILE A 273 12.41 -11.37 18.64
C ILE A 273 11.90 -12.82 18.51
N PRO A 274 12.74 -13.76 18.00
CA PRO A 274 12.28 -15.10 17.61
C PRO A 274 11.55 -15.90 18.69
N PHE A 275 11.92 -15.78 19.96
CA PHE A 275 11.26 -16.53 21.04
C PHE A 275 9.83 -16.06 21.34
N LEU A 276 9.44 -14.86 20.92
CA LEU A 276 8.06 -14.36 21.05
C LEU A 276 7.10 -14.97 20.02
N GLN A 277 7.62 -15.62 18.96
CA GLN A 277 6.77 -16.32 17.98
C GLN A 277 5.94 -17.43 18.62
N LEU A 278 6.44 -18.03 19.70
CA LEU A 278 5.74 -19.11 20.41
C LEU A 278 4.51 -18.64 21.21
N LEU A 279 4.38 -17.34 21.44
CA LEU A 279 3.40 -16.80 22.39
C LEU A 279 2.19 -16.14 21.71
N ASP A 280 2.21 -15.93 20.39
CA ASP A 280 1.19 -15.17 19.63
C ASP A 280 0.58 -13.99 20.43
N LEU A 281 1.45 -13.12 20.95
CA LEU A 281 1.04 -11.97 21.75
C LEU A 281 0.12 -11.06 20.95
N GLY A 282 -1.13 -10.94 21.39
CA GLY A 282 -2.16 -10.16 20.70
C GLY A 282 -3.01 -10.94 19.67
N GLY A 283 -2.81 -12.26 19.50
CA GLY A 283 -3.62 -13.11 18.62
C GLY A 283 -3.47 -12.80 17.14
N HIS A 284 -2.41 -12.09 16.75
CA HIS A 284 -2.20 -11.65 15.36
C HIS A 284 -1.96 -12.82 14.41
N GLU A 285 -1.19 -13.84 14.82
CA GLU A 285 -0.92 -15.00 13.98
C GLU A 285 -2.19 -15.83 13.73
N LYS A 286 -3.04 -15.99 14.74
CA LYS A 286 -4.35 -16.62 14.60
C LYS A 286 -5.23 -15.86 13.61
N ALA A 287 -5.31 -14.53 13.74
CA ALA A 287 -6.09 -13.69 12.84
C ALA A 287 -5.57 -13.73 11.39
N MET A 288 -4.24 -13.75 11.18
CA MET A 288 -3.64 -13.96 9.86
C MET A 288 -4.04 -15.29 9.24
N LYS A 289 -4.04 -16.39 10.02
CA LYS A 289 -4.46 -17.72 9.56
C LYS A 289 -5.95 -17.74 9.18
N GLU A 290 -6.80 -17.04 9.91
CA GLU A 290 -8.23 -16.89 9.59
C GLU A 290 -8.43 -16.09 8.30
N THR A 291 -7.75 -14.94 8.15
CA THR A 291 -7.78 -14.14 6.90
C THR A 291 -7.27 -14.95 5.71
N PHE A 292 -6.17 -15.69 5.88
CA PHE A 292 -5.65 -16.58 4.84
C PHE A 292 -6.67 -17.64 4.42
N LYS A 293 -7.33 -18.29 5.39
CA LYS A 293 -8.36 -19.30 5.10
C LYS A 293 -9.54 -18.72 4.31
N GLU A 294 -9.99 -17.51 4.64
CA GLU A 294 -11.03 -16.81 3.88
C GLU A 294 -10.58 -16.53 2.44
N ALA A 295 -9.35 -16.03 2.27
CA ALA A 295 -8.75 -15.77 0.95
C ALA A 295 -8.62 -17.06 0.12
N ASP A 296 -8.02 -18.09 0.70
CA ASP A 296 -7.78 -19.35 0.01
C ASP A 296 -9.07 -20.05 -0.42
N ASN A 297 -10.12 -20.03 0.42
CA ASN A 297 -11.44 -20.54 0.06
C ASN A 297 -12.06 -19.78 -1.12
N LEU A 298 -11.88 -18.46 -1.17
CA LEU A 298 -12.38 -17.61 -2.26
C LEU A 298 -11.66 -17.96 -3.57
N PHE A 299 -10.33 -17.94 -3.56
CA PHE A 299 -9.54 -18.20 -4.78
C PHE A 299 -9.63 -19.66 -5.25
N SER A 300 -9.78 -20.63 -4.34
CA SER A 300 -10.01 -22.02 -4.72
C SER A 300 -11.32 -22.18 -5.49
N ARG A 301 -12.42 -21.56 -5.03
CA ARG A 301 -13.70 -21.59 -5.77
C ARG A 301 -13.58 -20.97 -7.16
N TRP A 302 -12.87 -19.84 -7.28
CA TRP A 302 -12.65 -19.22 -8.58
C TRP A 302 -11.85 -20.12 -9.51
N LEU A 303 -10.80 -20.77 -8.99
CA LEU A 303 -9.97 -21.69 -9.75
C LEU A 303 -10.77 -22.92 -10.23
N ASP A 304 -11.61 -23.49 -9.37
CA ASP A 304 -12.49 -24.61 -9.72
C ASP A 304 -13.54 -24.22 -10.78
N ASP A 305 -14.11 -22.99 -10.70
CA ASP A 305 -15.01 -22.45 -11.71
C ASP A 305 -14.32 -22.32 -13.08
N HIS A 306 -13.05 -21.87 -13.11
CA HIS A 306 -12.27 -21.74 -14.35
C HIS A 306 -11.95 -23.11 -14.96
N ARG A 307 -11.57 -24.09 -14.15
CA ARG A 307 -11.34 -25.47 -14.61
C ARG A 307 -12.59 -26.06 -15.23
N ARG A 308 -13.72 -25.95 -14.54
CA ARG A 308 -14.99 -26.45 -15.06
C ARG A 308 -15.37 -25.80 -16.39
N ARG A 309 -15.22 -24.48 -16.54
CA ARG A 309 -15.46 -23.78 -17.83
C ARG A 309 -14.54 -24.29 -18.93
N ARG A 310 -13.27 -24.56 -18.64
CA ARG A 310 -12.31 -25.14 -19.61
C ARG A 310 -12.72 -26.56 -20.04
N GLU A 311 -13.14 -27.40 -19.11
CA GLU A 311 -13.63 -28.77 -19.38
C GLU A 311 -14.87 -28.76 -20.28
N LEU A 312 -15.76 -27.78 -20.09
CA LEU A 312 -16.96 -27.60 -20.90
C LEU A 312 -16.69 -26.94 -22.27
N GLY A 313 -15.45 -26.53 -22.55
CA GLY A 313 -15.10 -25.85 -23.80
C GLY A 313 -15.62 -24.41 -23.90
N GLU A 314 -16.07 -23.82 -22.79
CA GLU A 314 -16.63 -22.46 -22.71
C GLU A 314 -15.55 -21.37 -22.68
N SER A 315 -14.27 -21.75 -22.64
CA SER A 315 -13.14 -20.83 -22.57
C SER A 315 -12.89 -20.17 -23.95
N CYS A 316 -13.31 -18.92 -24.12
CA CYS A 316 -13.07 -18.15 -25.33
C CYS A 316 -11.58 -17.77 -25.45
N LYS A 317 -10.95 -18.10 -26.59
CA LYS A 317 -9.52 -17.81 -26.85
C LYS A 317 -9.15 -16.33 -26.86
N GLY A 318 -10.12 -15.41 -26.88
CA GLY A 318 -9.91 -13.96 -26.96
C GLY A 318 -9.96 -13.21 -25.64
N ASP A 319 -10.76 -13.65 -24.69
CA ASP A 319 -11.10 -12.94 -23.44
C ASP A 319 -10.59 -13.65 -22.18
N GLN A 320 -9.45 -14.32 -22.27
CA GLN A 320 -8.85 -15.00 -21.13
C GLN A 320 -8.43 -14.00 -20.03
N ASP A 321 -8.98 -14.16 -18.86
CA ASP A 321 -8.53 -13.47 -17.64
C ASP A 321 -7.18 -14.02 -17.13
N PHE A 322 -6.63 -13.41 -16.09
CA PHE A 322 -5.31 -13.80 -15.61
C PHE A 322 -5.27 -15.22 -15.02
N MET A 323 -6.38 -15.68 -14.41
CA MET A 323 -6.47 -17.04 -13.86
C MET A 323 -6.44 -18.09 -14.98
N ASP A 324 -7.12 -17.85 -16.10
CA ASP A 324 -7.06 -18.70 -17.30
C ASP A 324 -5.67 -18.75 -17.91
N VAL A 325 -5.00 -17.60 -18.01
CA VAL A 325 -3.62 -17.50 -18.50
C VAL A 325 -2.67 -18.28 -17.61
N MET A 326 -2.80 -18.15 -16.29
CA MET A 326 -1.98 -18.90 -15.33
C MET A 326 -2.22 -20.41 -15.41
N LEU A 327 -3.47 -20.85 -15.54
CA LEU A 327 -3.78 -22.27 -15.75
C LEU A 327 -3.06 -22.84 -16.98
N SER A 328 -3.05 -22.09 -18.08
CA SER A 328 -2.36 -22.52 -19.31
C SER A 328 -0.84 -22.45 -19.20
N THR A 329 -0.31 -21.42 -18.52
CA THR A 329 1.14 -21.20 -18.40
C THR A 329 1.80 -22.20 -17.44
N LEU A 330 1.07 -22.63 -16.41
CA LEU A 330 1.58 -23.55 -15.38
C LEU A 330 1.37 -25.03 -15.73
N GLU A 331 0.66 -25.34 -16.80
CA GLU A 331 0.41 -26.71 -17.24
C GLU A 331 1.74 -27.42 -17.55
N GLY A 332 2.01 -28.52 -16.85
CA GLY A 332 3.26 -29.30 -17.02
C GLY A 332 4.54 -28.61 -16.51
N THR A 333 4.41 -27.48 -15.78
CA THR A 333 5.56 -26.73 -15.29
C THR A 333 5.77 -26.97 -13.80
N ASP A 334 6.96 -27.41 -13.39
CA ASP A 334 7.39 -27.46 -11.99
C ASP A 334 8.17 -26.17 -11.65
N LEU A 335 7.61 -25.34 -10.79
CA LEU A 335 8.23 -24.10 -10.34
C LEU A 335 8.68 -24.22 -8.88
N ALA A 336 9.88 -24.78 -8.69
CA ALA A 336 10.67 -24.66 -7.46
C ALA A 336 9.92 -25.03 -6.16
N GLY A 337 9.13 -26.10 -6.18
CA GLY A 337 8.54 -26.70 -4.98
C GLY A 337 7.19 -26.13 -4.54
N TYR A 338 6.53 -25.32 -5.39
CA TYR A 338 5.12 -24.94 -5.23
C TYR A 338 4.27 -25.61 -6.30
N ASP A 339 3.10 -26.12 -5.91
CA ASP A 339 2.12 -26.63 -6.85
C ASP A 339 1.45 -25.51 -7.67
N ALA A 340 0.94 -25.86 -8.85
CA ALA A 340 0.36 -24.90 -9.80
C ALA A 340 -0.84 -24.11 -9.19
N ASP A 341 -1.64 -24.73 -8.32
CA ASP A 341 -2.80 -24.10 -7.70
C ASP A 341 -2.36 -23.03 -6.69
N THR A 342 -1.38 -23.36 -5.86
CA THR A 342 -0.78 -22.41 -4.92
C THR A 342 -0.19 -21.22 -5.66
N ILE A 343 0.51 -21.44 -6.78
CA ILE A 343 1.08 -20.38 -7.60
C ILE A 343 -0.02 -19.52 -8.21
N ASN A 344 -1.05 -20.13 -8.79
CA ASN A 344 -2.17 -19.38 -9.39
C ASN A 344 -2.89 -18.53 -8.34
N LYS A 345 -3.34 -19.12 -7.23
CA LYS A 345 -4.06 -18.42 -6.15
C LYS A 345 -3.21 -17.30 -5.54
N SER A 346 -1.94 -17.55 -5.23
CA SER A 346 -1.04 -16.54 -4.66
C SER A 346 -0.78 -15.39 -5.63
N THR A 347 -0.70 -15.67 -6.95
CA THR A 347 -0.56 -14.66 -7.99
C THR A 347 -1.82 -13.81 -8.12
N CYS A 348 -3.01 -14.42 -8.11
CA CYS A 348 -4.28 -13.72 -8.12
C CYS A 348 -4.41 -12.78 -6.91
N LEU A 349 -4.14 -13.26 -5.70
CA LEU A 349 -4.13 -12.42 -4.50
C LEU A 349 -3.14 -11.25 -4.65
N ASN A 350 -1.93 -11.51 -5.16
CA ASN A 350 -0.92 -10.47 -5.36
C ASN A 350 -1.38 -9.38 -6.34
N LEU A 351 -2.03 -9.77 -7.44
CA LEU A 351 -2.49 -8.84 -8.46
C LEU A 351 -3.68 -8.01 -7.98
N ILE A 352 -4.63 -8.63 -7.27
CA ILE A 352 -5.79 -7.92 -6.71
C ILE A 352 -5.34 -6.95 -5.62
N ALA A 353 -4.54 -7.40 -4.65
CA ALA A 353 -4.01 -6.55 -3.60
C ALA A 353 -3.18 -5.39 -4.19
N GLY A 354 -2.26 -5.70 -5.10
CA GLY A 354 -1.39 -4.68 -5.70
C GLY A 354 -2.11 -3.70 -6.63
N GLY A 355 -3.18 -4.12 -7.31
CA GLY A 355 -3.85 -3.32 -8.34
C GLY A 355 -5.04 -2.52 -7.84
N ALA A 356 -5.89 -3.09 -6.96
CA ALA A 356 -7.13 -2.45 -6.54
C ALA A 356 -6.88 -1.33 -5.51
N ASP A 357 -6.34 -1.67 -4.34
CA ASP A 357 -6.23 -0.72 -3.23
C ASP A 357 -5.26 0.41 -3.49
N THR A 358 -4.08 0.12 -4.07
CA THR A 358 -3.09 1.18 -4.35
C THR A 358 -3.61 2.19 -5.38
N THR A 359 -4.33 1.74 -6.40
CA THR A 359 -4.94 2.62 -7.42
C THR A 359 -6.05 3.47 -6.81
N SER A 360 -6.94 2.88 -6.00
CA SER A 360 -7.99 3.60 -5.26
C SER A 360 -7.42 4.69 -4.35
N ILE A 361 -6.34 4.37 -3.63
CA ILE A 361 -5.63 5.32 -2.76
C ILE A 361 -5.06 6.49 -3.55
N MET A 362 -4.42 6.21 -4.70
CA MET A 362 -3.85 7.27 -5.54
C MET A 362 -4.92 8.17 -6.15
N LEU A 363 -6.05 7.62 -6.59
CA LEU A 363 -7.21 8.39 -7.05
C LEU A 363 -7.78 9.27 -5.93
N THR A 364 -7.86 8.73 -4.71
CA THR A 364 -8.32 9.47 -3.53
C THR A 364 -7.40 10.66 -3.23
N TRP A 365 -6.07 10.45 -3.25
CA TRP A 365 -5.11 11.55 -3.03
C TRP A 365 -5.13 12.58 -4.15
N ALA A 366 -5.20 12.14 -5.41
CA ALA A 366 -5.29 13.05 -6.56
C ALA A 366 -6.52 13.95 -6.45
N LEU A 367 -7.69 13.38 -6.16
CA LEU A 367 -8.92 14.17 -6.00
C LEU A 367 -8.85 15.10 -4.76
N SER A 368 -8.31 14.62 -3.64
CA SER A 368 -8.11 15.44 -2.43
C SER A 368 -7.23 16.66 -2.70
N LEU A 369 -6.12 16.46 -3.41
CA LEU A 369 -5.21 17.53 -3.81
C LEU A 369 -5.89 18.53 -4.76
N LEU A 370 -6.65 18.05 -5.74
CA LEU A 370 -7.39 18.90 -6.67
C LEU A 370 -8.45 19.73 -5.97
N LEU A 371 -9.18 19.16 -5.02
CA LEU A 371 -10.19 19.85 -4.24
C LEU A 371 -9.58 20.94 -3.34
N ASN A 372 -8.38 20.74 -2.82
CA ASN A 372 -7.64 21.76 -2.06
C ASN A 372 -6.90 22.78 -2.95
N ASN A 373 -6.80 22.51 -4.27
CA ASN A 373 -6.12 23.38 -5.24
C ASN A 373 -7.04 23.66 -6.44
N ARG A 374 -8.14 24.39 -6.21
CA ARG A 374 -9.21 24.64 -7.19
C ARG A 374 -8.73 25.21 -8.53
N HIS A 375 -7.67 26.01 -8.52
CA HIS A 375 -7.08 26.55 -9.74
C HIS A 375 -6.44 25.45 -10.61
N VAL A 376 -5.87 24.40 -9.99
CA VAL A 376 -5.33 23.22 -10.70
C VAL A 376 -6.47 22.38 -11.26
N LEU A 377 -7.54 22.17 -10.47
CA LEU A 377 -8.75 21.46 -10.92
C LEU A 377 -9.31 22.14 -12.18
N LYS A 378 -9.49 23.45 -12.14
CA LYS A 378 -10.03 24.23 -13.26
C LYS A 378 -9.16 24.12 -14.51
N LYS A 379 -7.84 24.25 -14.40
CA LYS A 379 -6.92 24.07 -15.54
C LYS A 379 -7.01 22.67 -16.14
N ALA A 380 -7.17 21.62 -15.32
CA ALA A 380 -7.34 20.27 -15.82
C ALA A 380 -8.66 20.12 -16.59
N GLN A 381 -9.73 20.74 -16.13
CA GLN A 381 -11.01 20.77 -16.84
C GLN A 381 -10.93 21.57 -18.15
N GLU A 382 -10.22 22.69 -18.15
CA GLU A 382 -9.96 23.49 -19.37
C GLU A 382 -9.15 22.69 -20.40
N GLU A 383 -8.11 21.93 -19.98
CA GLU A 383 -7.37 21.03 -20.88
C GLU A 383 -8.27 19.98 -21.51
N LEU A 384 -9.16 19.38 -20.73
CA LEU A 384 -10.13 18.39 -21.20
C LEU A 384 -11.12 19.00 -22.19
N ASP A 385 -11.67 20.18 -21.90
CA ASP A 385 -12.60 20.89 -22.78
C ASP A 385 -11.94 21.26 -24.14
N ILE A 386 -10.64 21.59 -24.14
CA ILE A 386 -9.88 21.93 -25.35
C ILE A 386 -9.58 20.67 -26.19
N HIS A 387 -9.12 19.59 -25.58
CA HIS A 387 -8.60 18.43 -26.34
C HIS A 387 -9.64 17.34 -26.61
N VAL A 388 -10.68 17.25 -25.79
CA VAL A 388 -11.78 16.27 -25.92
C VAL A 388 -13.05 16.95 -26.45
N GLY A 389 -13.32 18.17 -26.00
CA GLY A 389 -14.59 18.86 -26.26
C GLY A 389 -15.69 18.43 -25.28
N LYS A 390 -16.93 18.89 -25.52
CA LYS A 390 -18.07 18.59 -24.67
C LYS A 390 -19.10 17.67 -25.32
N GLU A 391 -18.83 17.22 -26.54
CA GLU A 391 -19.75 16.44 -27.38
C GLU A 391 -19.52 14.93 -27.31
N ARG A 392 -18.47 14.49 -26.62
CA ARG A 392 -18.16 13.08 -26.41
C ARG A 392 -17.46 12.85 -25.08
N GLN A 393 -17.46 11.62 -24.67
CA GLN A 393 -16.70 11.19 -23.47
C GLN A 393 -15.19 11.04 -23.80
N VAL A 394 -14.36 11.13 -22.76
CA VAL A 394 -12.91 10.87 -22.86
C VAL A 394 -12.66 9.42 -23.25
N ASP A 395 -11.84 9.20 -24.26
CA ASP A 395 -11.26 7.89 -24.60
C ASP A 395 -9.85 7.75 -24.01
N GLU A 396 -9.41 6.53 -23.76
CA GLU A 396 -8.07 6.27 -23.21
C GLU A 396 -6.94 6.82 -24.14
N SER A 397 -7.19 6.88 -25.45
CA SER A 397 -6.26 7.47 -26.44
C SER A 397 -6.07 8.97 -26.29
N ASP A 398 -7.04 9.70 -25.72
CA ASP A 398 -6.94 11.13 -25.48
C ASP A 398 -5.88 11.47 -24.45
N VAL A 399 -5.61 10.55 -23.51
CA VAL A 399 -4.62 10.73 -22.44
C VAL A 399 -3.27 11.20 -22.97
N ASN A 400 -2.88 10.77 -24.17
CA ASN A 400 -1.61 11.17 -24.81
C ASN A 400 -1.52 12.69 -25.10
N LYS A 401 -2.65 13.41 -25.12
CA LYS A 401 -2.74 14.86 -25.35
C LYS A 401 -2.99 15.65 -24.05
N LEU A 402 -3.28 14.97 -22.95
CA LEU A 402 -3.63 15.56 -21.66
C LEU A 402 -2.38 15.70 -20.77
N PHE A 403 -1.47 16.60 -21.17
CA PHE A 403 -0.17 16.76 -20.50
C PHE A 403 -0.30 17.30 -19.07
N TYR A 404 -1.27 18.18 -18.83
CA TYR A 404 -1.50 18.73 -17.51
C TYR A 404 -2.08 17.69 -16.56
N LEU A 405 -3.00 16.86 -17.03
CA LEU A 405 -3.53 15.72 -16.29
C LEU A 405 -2.42 14.71 -15.92
N GLN A 406 -1.52 14.41 -16.87
CA GLN A 406 -0.37 13.54 -16.61
C GLN A 406 0.56 14.17 -15.55
N ALA A 407 0.77 15.47 -15.58
CA ALA A 407 1.54 16.21 -14.59
C ALA A 407 0.88 16.16 -13.19
N ILE A 408 -0.45 16.24 -13.11
CA ILE A 408 -1.23 16.08 -11.87
C ILE A 408 -0.97 14.68 -11.26
N VAL A 409 -1.04 13.64 -12.07
CA VAL A 409 -0.78 12.26 -11.61
C VAL A 409 0.66 12.10 -11.11
N LYS A 410 1.66 12.61 -11.85
CA LYS A 410 3.07 12.57 -11.43
C LYS A 410 3.28 13.30 -10.10
N GLU A 411 2.70 14.50 -9.93
CA GLU A 411 2.84 15.29 -8.71
C GLU A 411 2.12 14.65 -7.52
N THR A 412 0.98 14.00 -7.75
CA THR A 412 0.30 13.20 -6.73
C THR A 412 1.17 12.04 -6.25
N LEU A 413 1.75 11.28 -7.18
CA LEU A 413 2.66 10.17 -6.90
C LEU A 413 3.93 10.63 -6.16
N ARG A 414 4.41 11.86 -6.45
CA ARG A 414 5.54 12.46 -5.75
C ARG A 414 5.20 12.77 -4.29
N LEU A 415 4.08 13.45 -4.06
CA LEU A 415 3.69 13.92 -2.71
C LEU A 415 3.13 12.77 -1.84
N TYR A 416 2.34 11.89 -2.41
CA TYR A 416 1.66 10.82 -1.67
C TYR A 416 1.93 9.46 -2.30
N PRO A 417 3.19 8.96 -2.33
CA PRO A 417 3.47 7.63 -2.84
C PRO A 417 2.65 6.58 -2.08
N ALA A 418 2.01 5.65 -2.80
CA ALA A 418 1.16 4.62 -2.19
C ALA A 418 1.91 3.74 -1.18
N ALA A 419 3.21 3.51 -1.39
CA ALA A 419 4.08 2.75 -0.49
C ALA A 419 5.30 3.62 -0.08
N PRO A 420 5.15 4.51 0.91
CA PRO A 420 6.14 5.55 1.23
C PRO A 420 7.50 5.02 1.68
N LEU A 421 7.56 3.81 2.24
CA LEU A 421 8.80 3.11 2.63
C LEU A 421 9.16 1.98 1.66
N SER A 422 8.47 1.88 0.51
CA SER A 422 8.61 0.74 -0.40
C SER A 422 8.36 -0.60 0.32
N GLY A 423 8.63 -1.73 -0.32
CA GLY A 423 8.65 -3.02 0.37
C GLY A 423 10.05 -3.31 0.92
N PRO A 424 10.17 -3.76 2.18
CA PRO A 424 11.47 -3.99 2.80
C PRO A 424 12.31 -4.98 1.99
N ARG A 425 13.62 -4.73 1.92
CA ARG A 425 14.60 -5.59 1.26
C ARG A 425 15.58 -6.15 2.29
N GLU A 426 16.30 -7.21 1.94
CA GLU A 426 17.33 -7.80 2.78
C GLU A 426 18.58 -8.08 1.95
N LEU A 427 19.74 -7.72 2.48
CA LEU A 427 21.02 -7.93 1.83
C LEU A 427 21.40 -9.41 1.86
N THR A 428 21.75 -9.96 0.70
CA THR A 428 22.20 -11.35 0.55
C THR A 428 23.68 -11.53 0.81
N GLU A 429 24.45 -10.43 0.74
CA GLU A 429 25.91 -10.39 0.92
C GLU A 429 26.30 -9.07 1.61
N ASP A 430 27.53 -9.01 2.12
CA ASP A 430 28.12 -7.76 2.60
C ASP A 430 28.32 -6.79 1.45
N CYS A 431 28.05 -5.51 1.64
CA CYS A 431 28.34 -4.48 0.65
C CYS A 431 28.76 -3.16 1.28
N THR A 432 29.28 -2.27 0.45
CA THR A 432 29.65 -0.90 0.85
C THR A 432 28.83 0.09 0.05
N ILE A 433 28.03 0.92 0.75
CA ILE A 433 27.19 1.98 0.16
C ILE A 433 27.66 3.32 0.71
N ARG A 434 28.02 4.26 -0.15
CA ARG A 434 28.57 5.59 0.23
C ARG A 434 29.73 5.49 1.23
N GLY A 435 30.59 4.47 1.11
CA GLY A 435 31.71 4.22 2.01
C GLY A 435 31.36 3.53 3.33
N TYR A 436 30.10 3.30 3.61
CA TYR A 436 29.65 2.58 4.80
C TYR A 436 29.52 1.09 4.52
N HIS A 437 30.10 0.27 5.38
CA HIS A 437 29.96 -1.19 5.32
C HIS A 437 28.62 -1.64 5.90
N ILE A 438 27.85 -2.40 5.12
CA ILE A 438 26.55 -2.94 5.50
C ILE A 438 26.62 -4.46 5.42
N PRO A 439 26.51 -5.17 6.56
CA PRO A 439 26.60 -6.63 6.58
C PRO A 439 25.40 -7.32 5.94
N LYS A 440 25.62 -8.52 5.42
CA LYS A 440 24.60 -9.48 5.01
C LYS A 440 23.49 -9.63 6.07
N GLY A 441 22.25 -9.82 5.63
CA GLY A 441 21.08 -9.95 6.50
C GLY A 441 20.58 -8.63 7.10
N THR A 442 21.24 -7.50 6.79
CA THR A 442 20.71 -6.17 7.12
C THR A 442 19.50 -5.87 6.24
N ARG A 443 18.43 -5.35 6.82
CA ARG A 443 17.27 -4.87 6.04
C ARG A 443 17.60 -3.51 5.42
N LEU A 444 17.09 -3.25 4.22
CA LEU A 444 17.13 -1.94 3.57
C LEU A 444 15.73 -1.37 3.48
N ILE A 445 15.57 -0.15 3.97
CA ILE A 445 14.31 0.60 3.97
C ILE A 445 14.53 1.90 3.20
N PRO A 446 14.18 1.97 1.90
CA PRO A 446 14.19 3.23 1.17
C PRO A 446 12.99 4.08 1.57
N ASN A 447 13.23 5.29 2.05
CA ASN A 447 12.18 6.25 2.39
C ASN A 447 11.83 7.09 1.15
N LEU A 448 10.93 6.56 0.31
CA LEU A 448 10.51 7.22 -0.93
C LEU A 448 9.84 8.58 -0.65
N TRP A 449 9.08 8.66 0.44
CA TRP A 449 8.42 9.87 0.88
C TRP A 449 9.42 11.01 1.13
N LYS A 450 10.57 10.71 1.75
CA LYS A 450 11.64 11.71 2.00
C LYS A 450 12.42 12.02 0.72
N ILE A 451 12.81 10.98 -0.05
CA ILE A 451 13.54 11.13 -1.33
C ILE A 451 12.78 12.05 -2.28
N GLN A 452 11.48 11.86 -2.42
CA GLN A 452 10.62 12.61 -3.34
C GLN A 452 10.27 14.02 -2.85
N ARG A 453 10.77 14.41 -1.68
CA ARG A 453 10.63 15.74 -1.06
C ARG A 453 11.97 16.42 -0.81
N ASP A 454 13.06 15.95 -1.41
CA ASP A 454 14.37 16.54 -1.28
C ASP A 454 14.38 17.98 -1.86
N PRO A 455 14.63 19.04 -1.03
CA PRO A 455 14.64 20.42 -1.48
C PRO A 455 15.76 20.73 -2.48
N MET A 456 16.81 19.91 -2.54
CA MET A 456 17.89 20.04 -3.54
C MET A 456 17.41 19.68 -4.95
N LYS A 457 16.35 18.90 -5.08
CA LYS A 457 15.76 18.46 -6.35
C LYS A 457 14.44 19.12 -6.66
N TRP A 458 13.64 19.40 -5.64
CA TRP A 458 12.28 19.88 -5.78
C TRP A 458 12.13 21.27 -5.14
N ALA A 459 12.02 22.30 -5.96
CA ALA A 459 11.67 23.63 -5.47
C ALA A 459 10.27 23.57 -4.82
N ASP A 460 10.12 24.16 -3.61
CA ASP A 460 8.91 24.07 -2.80
C ASP A 460 8.39 22.64 -2.69
N PRO A 461 9.14 21.73 -2.04
CA PRO A 461 8.92 20.29 -2.12
C PRO A 461 7.59 19.81 -1.54
N LEU A 462 6.95 20.61 -0.68
CA LEU A 462 5.67 20.28 -0.03
C LEU A 462 4.46 20.86 -0.77
N VAL A 463 4.70 21.76 -1.75
CA VAL A 463 3.62 22.41 -2.52
C VAL A 463 3.21 21.50 -3.68
N PHE A 464 1.88 21.29 -3.82
CA PHE A 464 1.30 20.62 -4.98
C PHE A 464 1.34 21.56 -6.20
N ARG A 465 2.26 21.29 -7.13
CA ARG A 465 2.50 22.10 -8.31
C ARG A 465 2.79 21.22 -9.54
N PRO A 466 1.74 20.79 -10.26
CA PRO A 466 1.89 19.96 -11.46
C PRO A 466 2.75 20.59 -12.55
N GLU A 467 2.75 21.93 -12.65
CA GLU A 467 3.50 22.71 -13.65
C GLU A 467 5.00 22.39 -13.67
N ARG A 468 5.56 21.86 -12.57
CA ARG A 468 6.96 21.46 -12.54
C ARG A 468 7.28 20.38 -13.59
N PHE A 469 6.33 19.50 -13.86
CA PHE A 469 6.45 18.43 -14.87
C PHE A 469 6.18 18.91 -16.30
N LEU A 470 5.80 20.17 -16.48
CA LEU A 470 5.68 20.82 -17.80
C LEU A 470 6.85 21.76 -18.10
N ALA A 471 7.68 22.05 -17.10
CA ALA A 471 8.80 22.99 -17.18
C ALA A 471 10.12 22.33 -16.74
N ALA A 472 10.62 22.66 -15.56
CA ALA A 472 11.95 22.26 -15.09
C ALA A 472 12.15 20.73 -14.94
N GLN A 473 11.09 20.00 -14.67
CA GLN A 473 11.11 18.53 -14.46
C GLN A 473 10.35 17.76 -15.56
N LYS A 474 10.25 18.33 -16.77
CA LYS A 474 9.48 17.74 -17.89
C LYS A 474 9.97 16.36 -18.30
N ASP A 475 11.27 16.10 -18.18
CA ASP A 475 11.90 14.84 -18.56
C ASP A 475 11.86 13.79 -17.44
N VAL A 476 11.43 14.18 -16.21
CA VAL A 476 11.34 13.26 -15.08
C VAL A 476 10.12 12.37 -15.21
N ASP A 477 10.34 11.04 -15.12
CA ASP A 477 9.29 10.01 -15.23
C ASP A 477 9.33 9.07 -14.01
N VAL A 478 8.19 8.43 -13.76
CA VAL A 478 7.95 7.54 -12.61
C VAL A 478 8.41 6.08 -12.84
N LYS A 479 9.02 5.79 -14.00
CA LYS A 479 9.38 4.41 -14.43
C LYS A 479 10.64 3.83 -13.77
N GLY A 480 11.15 4.46 -12.71
CA GLY A 480 12.28 3.94 -11.91
C GLY A 480 13.66 4.21 -12.49
N GLN A 481 13.81 5.15 -13.43
CA GLN A 481 15.08 5.61 -13.99
C GLN A 481 15.50 6.97 -13.41
N HIS A 482 14.56 7.74 -12.90
CA HIS A 482 14.73 9.02 -12.22
C HIS A 482 14.62 8.80 -10.72
N TYR A 483 15.76 8.59 -10.04
CA TYR A 483 15.80 8.14 -8.65
C TYR A 483 15.28 9.18 -7.65
N GLU A 484 15.15 10.42 -8.05
CA GLU A 484 14.45 11.48 -7.33
C GLU A 484 12.92 11.31 -7.33
N LEU A 485 12.36 10.47 -8.24
CA LEU A 485 10.94 10.18 -8.38
C LEU A 485 10.71 8.69 -8.66
N ILE A 486 10.64 7.87 -7.62
CA ILE A 486 10.50 6.42 -7.70
C ILE A 486 9.28 5.89 -6.93
N PRO A 487 8.07 6.42 -7.16
CA PRO A 487 6.87 6.00 -6.42
C PRO A 487 6.54 4.52 -6.59
N PHE A 488 6.99 3.91 -7.67
CA PHE A 488 6.85 2.48 -7.98
C PHE A 488 8.12 1.66 -7.62
N GLY A 489 9.05 2.27 -6.87
CA GLY A 489 10.35 1.68 -6.63
C GLY A 489 11.25 1.70 -7.88
N ALA A 490 12.42 1.07 -7.77
CA ALA A 490 13.40 0.98 -8.85
C ALA A 490 14.13 -0.36 -8.84
N GLY A 491 14.97 -0.60 -9.86
CA GLY A 491 15.71 -1.84 -10.05
C GLY A 491 14.80 -3.01 -10.46
N ARG A 492 15.30 -4.23 -10.30
CA ARG A 492 14.63 -5.47 -10.76
C ARG A 492 13.31 -5.76 -10.03
N ARG A 493 13.11 -5.20 -8.83
CA ARG A 493 11.87 -5.29 -8.06
C ARG A 493 10.97 -4.05 -8.18
N ALA A 494 11.18 -3.21 -9.18
CA ALA A 494 10.22 -2.17 -9.52
C ALA A 494 8.83 -2.78 -9.75
N CYS A 495 7.77 -2.03 -9.45
CA CYS A 495 6.39 -2.49 -9.60
C CYS A 495 6.14 -3.01 -11.02
N PRO A 496 5.60 -4.21 -11.20
CA PRO A 496 5.27 -4.72 -12.54
C PRO A 496 4.01 -4.05 -13.12
N GLY A 497 3.16 -3.46 -12.27
CA GLY A 497 1.88 -2.86 -12.65
C GLY A 497 1.93 -1.38 -13.00
N ILE A 498 3.10 -0.78 -13.27
CA ILE A 498 3.22 0.67 -13.55
C ILE A 498 2.31 1.10 -14.71
N ALA A 499 2.33 0.36 -15.82
CA ALA A 499 1.54 0.69 -17.00
C ALA A 499 0.04 0.64 -16.68
N PHE A 500 -0.43 -0.43 -16.03
CA PHE A 500 -1.81 -0.57 -15.59
C PHE A 500 -2.23 0.57 -14.64
N ALA A 501 -1.42 0.86 -13.61
CA ALA A 501 -1.73 1.91 -12.65
C ALA A 501 -1.87 3.28 -13.31
N LEU A 502 -0.94 3.65 -14.21
CA LEU A 502 -1.01 4.93 -14.91
C LEU A 502 -2.22 5.00 -15.85
N GLN A 503 -2.54 3.92 -16.57
CA GLN A 503 -3.75 3.86 -17.43
C GLN A 503 -5.01 4.10 -16.59
N MET A 504 -5.15 3.41 -15.45
CA MET A 504 -6.29 3.58 -14.56
C MET A 504 -6.38 5.00 -13.96
N LEU A 505 -5.26 5.52 -13.45
CA LEU A 505 -5.23 6.86 -12.86
C LEU A 505 -5.64 7.94 -13.87
N HIS A 506 -5.08 7.88 -15.07
CA HIS A 506 -5.40 8.87 -16.11
C HIS A 506 -6.84 8.74 -16.59
N LEU A 507 -7.31 7.52 -16.92
CA LEU A 507 -8.65 7.31 -17.44
C LEU A 507 -9.73 7.73 -16.45
N VAL A 508 -9.64 7.26 -15.19
CA VAL A 508 -10.66 7.54 -14.17
C VAL A 508 -10.69 9.02 -13.82
N LEU A 509 -9.51 9.66 -13.63
CA LEU A 509 -9.46 11.09 -13.34
C LEU A 509 -9.98 11.92 -14.53
N ALA A 510 -9.55 11.60 -15.75
CA ALA A 510 -10.02 12.30 -16.94
C ALA A 510 -11.54 12.27 -17.08
N ARG A 511 -12.15 11.07 -16.98
CA ARG A 511 -13.59 10.91 -17.02
C ARG A 511 -14.31 11.67 -15.92
N LEU A 512 -13.85 11.53 -14.67
CA LEU A 512 -14.46 12.20 -13.52
C LEU A 512 -14.40 13.73 -13.66
N LEU A 513 -13.24 14.30 -14.02
CA LEU A 513 -13.04 15.74 -14.16
C LEU A 513 -13.77 16.34 -15.38
N HIS A 514 -13.91 15.55 -16.44
CA HIS A 514 -14.59 15.96 -17.66
C HIS A 514 -16.11 16.01 -17.46
N GLU A 515 -16.68 15.03 -16.76
CA GLU A 515 -18.13 14.84 -16.70
C GLU A 515 -18.79 15.53 -15.50
N PHE A 516 -18.00 15.91 -14.46
CA PHE A 516 -18.57 16.50 -13.23
C PHE A 516 -17.86 17.76 -12.76
N GLU A 517 -18.66 18.71 -12.24
CA GLU A 517 -18.18 19.71 -11.30
C GLU A 517 -18.05 19.08 -9.92
N LEU A 518 -16.95 19.37 -9.24
CA LEU A 518 -16.57 18.74 -7.99
C LEU A 518 -16.29 19.80 -6.93
N SER A 519 -16.95 19.69 -5.80
CA SER A 519 -16.74 20.57 -4.66
C SER A 519 -16.82 19.81 -3.33
N THR A 520 -16.36 20.42 -2.27
CA THR A 520 -16.52 19.91 -0.91
C THR A 520 -17.76 20.54 -0.27
N PRO A 521 -18.42 19.86 0.69
CA PRO A 521 -19.45 20.49 1.50
C PRO A 521 -18.93 21.78 2.14
N ASP A 522 -19.73 22.84 2.08
CA ASP A 522 -19.42 24.16 2.65
C ASP A 522 -18.08 24.77 2.17
N ASP A 523 -17.59 24.36 1.01
CA ASP A 523 -16.26 24.70 0.46
C ASP A 523 -15.09 24.45 1.44
N ALA A 524 -15.28 23.56 2.41
CA ALA A 524 -14.27 23.23 3.40
C ALA A 524 -13.05 22.56 2.75
N LEU A 525 -11.87 22.80 3.32
CA LEU A 525 -10.66 22.10 2.90
C LEU A 525 -10.76 20.60 3.23
N VAL A 526 -10.32 19.77 2.31
CA VAL A 526 -10.19 18.33 2.53
C VAL A 526 -9.09 18.09 3.58
N ASP A 527 -9.41 17.33 4.61
CA ASP A 527 -8.42 16.84 5.57
C ASP A 527 -7.42 15.91 4.89
N MET A 528 -6.14 16.25 4.97
CA MET A 528 -5.05 15.52 4.32
C MET A 528 -4.32 14.54 5.26
N THR A 529 -4.95 14.14 6.37
CA THR A 529 -4.37 13.20 7.33
C THR A 529 -4.15 11.82 6.71
N GLU A 530 -2.91 11.34 6.80
CA GLU A 530 -2.50 10.01 6.34
C GLU A 530 -2.81 8.95 7.41
N SER A 531 -3.18 7.74 7.02
CA SER A 531 -3.31 6.62 7.93
C SER A 531 -2.00 5.85 8.04
N ALA A 532 -1.70 5.34 9.24
CA ALA A 532 -0.57 4.45 9.42
C ALA A 532 -0.84 3.08 8.75
N GLY A 533 0.20 2.49 8.12
CA GLY A 533 0.10 1.20 7.46
C GLY A 533 1.22 0.97 6.44
N LEU A 534 1.16 -0.18 5.76
CA LEU A 534 2.07 -0.49 4.65
C LEU A 534 1.82 0.43 3.45
N ILE A 535 0.55 0.76 3.22
CA ILE A 535 0.08 1.64 2.15
C ILE A 535 -0.43 2.96 2.74
N ASN A 536 -0.14 4.05 2.05
CA ASN A 536 -0.43 5.41 2.49
C ASN A 536 -1.87 5.81 2.13
N ALA A 537 -2.85 5.32 2.88
CA ALA A 537 -4.25 5.67 2.67
C ALA A 537 -4.64 6.95 3.42
N LYS A 538 -5.62 7.69 2.90
CA LYS A 538 -6.26 8.80 3.60
C LYS A 538 -7.02 8.29 4.84
N ALA A 539 -6.79 8.90 6.01
CA ALA A 539 -7.38 8.47 7.27
C ALA A 539 -8.90 8.70 7.31
N THR A 540 -9.35 9.85 6.82
CA THR A 540 -10.76 10.26 6.84
C THR A 540 -11.47 9.94 5.52
N PRO A 541 -12.81 9.79 5.50
CA PRO A 541 -13.60 9.71 4.27
C PRO A 541 -13.38 10.94 3.37
N LEU A 542 -13.61 10.78 2.07
CA LEU A 542 -13.56 11.87 1.08
C LEU A 542 -14.97 12.16 0.57
N GLN A 543 -15.66 13.06 1.24
CA GLN A 543 -17.01 13.51 0.87
C GLN A 543 -16.92 14.60 -0.20
N VAL A 544 -17.54 14.38 -1.36
CA VAL A 544 -17.52 15.29 -2.50
C VAL A 544 -18.93 15.54 -3.01
N LEU A 545 -19.26 16.79 -3.22
CA LEU A 545 -20.47 17.21 -3.96
C LEU A 545 -20.16 17.12 -5.45
N ILE A 546 -20.95 16.35 -6.17
CA ILE A 546 -20.81 16.19 -7.63
C ILE A 546 -22.04 16.75 -8.34
N THR A 547 -21.81 17.43 -9.46
CA THR A 547 -22.86 17.98 -10.35
C THR A 547 -22.45 17.72 -11.79
N PRO A 548 -23.33 17.23 -12.67
CA PRO A 548 -22.99 16.97 -14.07
C PRO A 548 -22.54 18.25 -14.80
N ARG A 549 -21.43 18.18 -15.56
CA ARG A 549 -20.94 19.24 -16.47
C ARG A 549 -21.40 19.04 -17.92
N LEU A 550 -21.56 17.80 -18.34
CA LEU A 550 -21.98 17.48 -19.69
C LEU A 550 -23.48 17.26 -19.77
N ALA A 551 -24.04 17.52 -20.95
CA ALA A 551 -25.47 17.32 -21.18
C ALA A 551 -25.84 15.83 -21.09
N PRO A 552 -27.07 15.49 -20.63
CA PRO A 552 -27.53 14.11 -20.48
C PRO A 552 -27.55 13.28 -21.77
N THR A 553 -27.50 13.93 -22.93
CA THR A 553 -27.52 13.30 -24.26
C THR A 553 -26.29 12.48 -24.63
N LEU A 554 -25.22 12.56 -23.80
CA LEU A 554 -23.97 11.80 -24.01
C LEU A 554 -23.86 10.58 -23.09
N GLN A 555 -24.91 10.21 -22.40
CA GLN A 555 -24.93 9.15 -21.38
C GLN A 555 -25.29 7.77 -21.94
#